data_27c70242f5ebe63b14d4debfcdea6a54
#
_entry.id   27c70242f5ebe63b14d4debfcdea6a54
#
_cell.length_a   1.000
_cell.length_b   1.000
_cell.length_c   1.000
_cell.angle_alpha   90.00
_cell.angle_beta   90.00
_cell.angle_gamma   90.00
#
_symmetry.space_group_name_H-M   'P 1'
#
loop_
_entity.id
_entity.type
_entity.pdbx_description
1 polymer ?
#
loop_
_entity_poly.entity_id
_entity_poly.type
_entity_poly.pdbx_seq_one_letter_code
_entity_poly.pdbx_strand_id
1 'polypeptide(L)'
;MSGAKVEDVAPTLAGPDLEPSPERYSDNSLENEIDLAEVKKILSHFHYRDFQEAQELILSALQEINEHFGWVSHGAAEVVAEHFGTTATRVYGLLTFYADFRTEPRGTHFMLLCHGMACYVMGSQRLVENLEDVWGISDGGTTADGELTVQVVNGCLGVCDRAPICKLDADFLSDLTPEKLNVAIRSRIAAGGSWRDAHHPVPAGSNHDR
;
A
#
# COMPACT_ATOMS: atom_id res chain seq x y z
N MET A 1 39.65 44.20 19.86
CA MET A 1 39.18 43.04 19.10
C MET A 1 38.06 42.44 19.88
N SER A 2 36.84 42.80 19.54
CA SER A 2 35.61 42.50 20.27
C SER A 2 35.05 41.13 19.77
N GLY A 3 34.98 40.16 20.67
CA GLY A 3 34.35 38.88 20.39
C GLY A 3 32.83 39.02 20.35
N ALA A 4 32.24 38.77 19.20
CA ALA A 4 30.80 38.66 19.08
C ALA A 4 30.34 37.35 19.72
N LYS A 5 29.47 37.49 20.72
CA LYS A 5 28.78 36.33 21.35
C LYS A 5 27.79 35.75 20.35
N VAL A 6 27.87 34.43 20.17
CA VAL A 6 26.85 33.62 19.47
C VAL A 6 25.76 33.32 20.51
N GLU A 7 24.87 34.27 20.72
CA GLU A 7 23.63 34.09 21.46
C GLU A 7 22.47 34.53 20.53
N ASP A 8 21.42 33.74 20.50
CA ASP A 8 20.13 33.96 19.88
C ASP A 8 20.00 33.76 18.35
N VAL A 9 20.06 32.51 17.91
CA VAL A 9 19.20 32.07 16.83
C VAL A 9 18.64 30.68 17.19
N ALA A 10 17.69 30.67 18.09
CA ALA A 10 16.73 29.58 18.11
C ALA A 10 15.66 29.89 17.08
N PRO A 11 15.56 29.17 15.95
CA PRO A 11 14.38 29.32 15.12
C PRO A 11 13.22 28.76 15.92
N THR A 12 12.27 29.64 16.20
CA THR A 12 10.93 29.28 16.66
C THR A 12 10.30 28.39 15.57
N LEU A 13 10.47 27.09 15.65
CA LEU A 13 9.70 26.11 14.89
C LEU A 13 8.30 25.97 15.55
N ALA A 14 7.62 27.09 15.72
CA ALA A 14 6.18 27.13 15.86
C ALA A 14 5.63 27.10 14.43
N GLY A 15 5.55 25.91 13.85
CA GLY A 15 4.63 25.67 12.76
C GLY A 15 3.20 25.98 13.23
N PRO A 16 2.28 26.34 12.32
CA PRO A 16 0.89 26.55 12.69
C PRO A 16 0.42 25.35 13.50
N ASP A 17 -0.22 25.61 14.62
CA ASP A 17 -0.83 24.58 15.48
C ASP A 17 -1.72 23.69 14.61
N LEU A 18 -1.16 22.58 14.12
CA LEU A 18 -1.91 21.52 13.49
C LEU A 18 -2.65 20.82 14.61
N GLU A 19 -3.78 21.39 15.02
CA GLU A 19 -4.77 20.65 15.76
C GLU A 19 -5.01 19.35 14.99
N PRO A 20 -4.82 18.16 15.58
CA PRO A 20 -5.16 16.92 14.92
C PRO A 20 -6.66 17.00 14.58
N SER A 21 -6.98 17.11 13.30
CA SER A 21 -8.36 17.16 12.87
C SER A 21 -9.05 15.88 13.35
N PRO A 22 -10.06 15.94 14.19
CA PRO A 22 -10.74 14.76 14.72
C PRO A 22 -11.47 13.96 13.64
N GLU A 23 -11.56 14.50 12.42
CA GLU A 23 -12.26 13.89 11.30
C GLU A 23 -11.46 12.77 10.58
N ARG A 24 -10.16 12.63 10.87
CA ARG A 24 -9.34 11.57 10.25
C ARG A 24 -9.43 10.23 10.98
N TYR A 25 -10.07 10.21 12.12
CA TYR A 25 -10.36 9.02 12.92
C TYR A 25 -11.87 8.87 13.10
N SER A 26 -12.63 9.01 12.01
CA SER A 26 -14.05 8.69 12.03
C SER A 26 -14.21 7.18 12.21
N ASP A 27 -15.03 6.82 13.15
CA ASP A 27 -15.39 5.52 13.72
C ASP A 27 -15.94 4.48 12.69
N ASN A 28 -15.54 4.59 11.43
CA ASN A 28 -15.90 3.65 10.37
C ASN A 28 -14.86 2.50 10.24
N SER A 29 -13.93 2.41 11.19
CA SER A 29 -12.86 1.42 11.21
C SER A 29 -13.32 0.01 11.60
N LEU A 30 -14.51 -0.13 12.18
CA LEU A 30 -15.00 -1.42 12.68
C LEU A 30 -15.60 -2.32 11.58
N GLU A 31 -16.03 -1.77 10.46
CA GLU A 31 -16.64 -2.55 9.37
C GLU A 31 -15.61 -3.19 8.41
N ASN A 32 -14.35 -2.75 8.46
CA ASN A 32 -13.26 -3.26 7.61
C ASN A 32 -12.13 -3.88 8.43
N GLU A 33 -12.40 -4.45 9.58
CA GLU A 33 -11.35 -5.05 10.41
C GLU A 33 -10.97 -6.43 9.86
N ILE A 34 -9.66 -6.67 9.75
CA ILE A 34 -9.10 -7.97 9.37
C ILE A 34 -9.45 -9.00 10.44
N ASP A 35 -9.82 -10.21 10.03
CA ASP A 35 -10.03 -11.32 10.96
C ASP A 35 -8.71 -11.70 11.66
N LEU A 36 -8.59 -11.30 12.91
CA LEU A 36 -7.40 -11.57 13.74
C LEU A 36 -7.20 -13.05 14.02
N ALA A 37 -8.24 -13.88 13.93
CA ALA A 37 -8.11 -15.32 14.08
C ALA A 37 -7.36 -15.92 12.87
N GLU A 38 -7.66 -15.44 11.67
CA GLU A 38 -6.95 -15.85 10.45
C GLU A 38 -5.50 -15.32 10.44
N VAL A 39 -5.27 -14.08 10.94
CA VAL A 39 -3.90 -13.56 11.15
C VAL A 39 -3.09 -14.49 12.07
N LYS A 40 -3.66 -14.92 13.20
CA LYS A 40 -2.99 -15.85 14.12
C LYS A 40 -2.71 -17.21 13.47
N LYS A 41 -3.59 -17.68 12.60
CA LYS A 41 -3.40 -18.91 11.85
C LYS A 41 -2.23 -18.78 10.86
N ILE A 42 -2.14 -17.69 10.12
CA ILE A 42 -0.98 -17.39 9.26
C ILE A 42 0.29 -17.40 10.10
N LEU A 43 0.32 -16.67 11.22
CA LEU A 43 1.48 -16.57 12.10
C LEU A 43 1.89 -17.91 12.70
N SER A 44 0.98 -18.83 12.88
CA SER A 44 1.28 -20.16 13.42
C SER A 44 2.24 -21.00 12.55
N HIS A 45 2.45 -20.62 11.30
CA HIS A 45 3.42 -21.25 10.41
C HIS A 45 4.85 -20.72 10.61
N PHE A 46 5.01 -19.56 11.27
CA PHE A 46 6.30 -18.95 11.54
C PHE A 46 6.88 -19.45 12.86
N HIS A 47 7.83 -20.36 12.77
CA HIS A 47 8.54 -20.89 13.93
C HIS A 47 9.95 -20.29 13.99
N TYR A 48 10.39 -19.91 15.17
CA TYR A 48 11.72 -19.35 15.41
C TYR A 48 12.33 -19.94 16.68
N ARG A 49 13.65 -20.00 16.75
CA ARG A 49 14.41 -20.59 17.86
C ARG A 49 14.90 -19.56 18.87
N ASP A 50 15.14 -18.36 18.40
CA ASP A 50 15.64 -17.27 19.20
C ASP A 50 15.08 -15.91 18.75
N PHE A 51 15.37 -14.87 19.55
CA PHE A 51 14.86 -13.52 19.27
C PHE A 51 15.38 -12.92 17.96
N GLN A 52 16.60 -13.25 17.54
CA GLN A 52 17.17 -12.73 16.31
C GLN A 52 16.43 -13.30 15.10
N GLU A 53 16.25 -14.62 15.06
CA GLU A 53 15.48 -15.30 14.00
C GLU A 53 14.02 -14.78 13.96
N ALA A 54 13.42 -14.54 15.12
CA ALA A 54 12.09 -13.93 15.21
C ALA A 54 12.03 -12.57 14.50
N GLN A 55 13.05 -11.71 14.68
CA GLN A 55 13.09 -10.40 14.07
C GLN A 55 13.26 -10.45 12.54
N GLU A 56 13.95 -11.45 12.02
CA GLU A 56 14.15 -11.67 10.58
C GLU A 56 12.86 -12.13 9.88
N LEU A 57 12.00 -12.85 10.58
CA LEU A 57 10.75 -13.39 10.05
C LEU A 57 9.59 -12.38 10.01
N ILE A 58 9.67 -11.27 10.73
CA ILE A 58 8.58 -10.27 10.80
C ILE A 58 8.19 -9.79 9.39
N LEU A 59 9.17 -9.47 8.55
CA LEU A 59 8.90 -8.96 7.21
C LEU A 59 8.15 -9.99 6.35
N SER A 60 8.57 -11.26 6.40
CA SER A 60 7.92 -12.35 5.66
C SER A 60 6.49 -12.59 6.16
N ALA A 61 6.27 -12.53 7.46
CA ALA A 61 4.94 -12.65 8.03
C ALA A 61 4.01 -11.49 7.61
N LEU A 62 4.53 -10.26 7.59
CA LEU A 62 3.78 -9.10 7.11
C LEU A 62 3.46 -9.20 5.62
N GLN A 63 4.37 -9.75 4.81
CA GLN A 63 4.13 -10.00 3.39
C GLN A 63 2.99 -11.01 3.19
N GLU A 64 2.99 -12.13 3.92
CA GLU A 64 1.93 -13.14 3.83
C GLU A 64 0.57 -12.58 4.25
N ILE A 65 0.52 -11.80 5.35
CA ILE A 65 -0.72 -11.12 5.78
C ILE A 65 -1.18 -10.12 4.71
N ASN A 66 -0.27 -9.30 4.16
CA ASN A 66 -0.59 -8.33 3.14
C ASN A 66 -1.04 -8.97 1.82
N GLU A 67 -0.49 -10.12 1.44
CA GLU A 67 -0.95 -10.90 0.28
C GLU A 67 -2.36 -11.45 0.50
N HIS A 68 -2.62 -11.96 1.71
CA HIS A 68 -3.91 -12.57 2.04
C HIS A 68 -5.04 -11.55 2.14
N PHE A 69 -4.83 -10.44 2.85
CA PHE A 69 -5.87 -9.43 3.11
C PHE A 69 -5.78 -8.20 2.19
N GLY A 70 -4.64 -7.98 1.55
CA GLY A 70 -4.36 -6.79 0.73
C GLY A 70 -3.87 -5.59 1.53
N TRP A 71 -3.86 -5.65 2.83
CA TRP A 71 -3.42 -4.62 3.75
C TRP A 71 -3.17 -5.21 5.14
N VAL A 72 -2.54 -4.43 6.03
CA VAL A 72 -2.28 -4.83 7.42
C VAL A 72 -2.94 -3.82 8.36
N SER A 73 -3.97 -4.25 9.08
CA SER A 73 -4.68 -3.40 10.04
C SER A 73 -3.84 -3.12 11.28
N HIS A 74 -4.28 -2.14 12.09
CA HIS A 74 -3.65 -1.85 13.37
C HIS A 74 -3.66 -3.08 14.29
N GLY A 75 -4.80 -3.72 14.45
CA GLY A 75 -4.93 -4.92 15.25
C GLY A 75 -4.05 -6.07 14.75
N ALA A 76 -3.93 -6.26 13.42
CA ALA A 76 -3.03 -7.26 12.86
C ALA A 76 -1.56 -6.96 13.19
N ALA A 77 -1.13 -5.70 13.12
CA ALA A 77 0.23 -5.30 13.48
C ALA A 77 0.54 -5.54 14.98
N GLU A 78 -0.44 -5.35 15.86
CA GLU A 78 -0.31 -5.68 17.29
C GLU A 78 -0.15 -7.18 17.51
N VAL A 79 -0.95 -8.01 16.84
CA VAL A 79 -0.86 -9.48 16.91
C VAL A 79 0.49 -9.98 16.37
N VAL A 80 1.01 -9.37 15.29
CA VAL A 80 2.36 -9.67 14.78
C VAL A 80 3.42 -9.31 15.81
N ALA A 81 3.31 -8.13 16.43
CA ALA A 81 4.25 -7.68 17.45
C ALA A 81 4.26 -8.61 18.66
N GLU A 82 3.10 -9.04 19.14
CA GLU A 82 2.96 -10.00 20.24
C GLU A 82 3.59 -11.36 19.86
N HIS A 83 3.30 -11.88 18.67
CA HIS A 83 3.82 -13.18 18.22
C HIS A 83 5.34 -13.22 18.17
N PHE A 84 5.99 -12.17 17.67
CA PHE A 84 7.46 -12.11 17.53
C PHE A 84 8.17 -11.45 18.72
N GLY A 85 7.48 -11.13 19.80
CA GLY A 85 8.07 -10.51 21.00
C GLY A 85 8.68 -9.14 20.75
N THR A 86 8.07 -8.34 19.87
CA THR A 86 8.52 -6.99 19.50
C THR A 86 7.46 -5.94 19.84
N THR A 87 7.68 -4.69 19.44
CA THR A 87 6.72 -3.61 19.66
C THR A 87 5.90 -3.30 18.39
N ALA A 88 4.64 -2.91 18.57
CA ALA A 88 3.80 -2.46 17.46
C ALA A 88 4.46 -1.30 16.68
N THR A 89 5.14 -0.39 17.35
CA THR A 89 5.90 0.70 16.72
C THR A 89 6.93 0.20 15.72
N ARG A 90 7.65 -0.89 16.05
CA ARG A 90 8.62 -1.49 15.12
C ARG A 90 7.94 -2.11 13.90
N VAL A 91 6.83 -2.80 14.11
CA VAL A 91 6.01 -3.37 13.01
C VAL A 91 5.50 -2.25 12.11
N TYR A 92 4.96 -1.16 12.69
CA TYR A 92 4.55 0.02 11.92
C TYR A 92 5.70 0.68 11.16
N GLY A 93 6.89 0.72 11.75
CA GLY A 93 8.08 1.21 11.07
C GLY A 93 8.38 0.42 9.79
N LEU A 94 8.17 -0.89 9.79
CA LEU A 94 8.30 -1.72 8.59
C LEU A 94 7.18 -1.43 7.59
N LEU A 95 5.93 -1.36 8.03
CA LEU A 95 4.77 -1.09 7.17
C LEU A 95 4.86 0.26 6.46
N THR A 96 5.42 1.28 7.11
CA THR A 96 5.58 2.61 6.51
C THR A 96 6.86 2.75 5.69
N PHE A 97 7.88 1.95 5.96
CA PHE A 97 9.14 1.97 5.22
C PHE A 97 9.04 1.29 3.85
N TYR A 98 8.36 0.15 3.79
CA TYR A 98 8.20 -0.60 2.54
C TYR A 98 6.92 -0.18 1.82
N ALA A 99 7.05 0.35 0.60
CA ALA A 99 5.94 0.84 -0.22
C ALA A 99 4.95 -0.25 -0.66
N ASP A 100 5.32 -1.52 -0.55
CA ASP A 100 4.44 -2.65 -0.90
C ASP A 100 3.34 -2.89 0.14
N PHE A 101 3.52 -2.38 1.36
CA PHE A 101 2.52 -2.51 2.41
C PHE A 101 1.50 -1.38 2.37
N ARG A 102 0.30 -1.71 2.79
CA ARG A 102 -0.78 -0.76 3.03
C ARG A 102 -1.36 -0.96 4.42
N THR A 103 -1.73 0.13 5.03
CA THR A 103 -2.41 0.15 6.35
C THR A 103 -3.91 0.40 6.23
N GLU A 104 -4.39 0.59 5.01
CA GLU A 104 -5.79 0.83 4.68
C GLU A 104 -6.29 -0.20 3.65
N PRO A 105 -7.58 -0.57 3.67
CA PRO A 105 -8.15 -1.52 2.74
C PRO A 105 -7.91 -1.12 1.28
N ARG A 106 -7.73 -2.11 0.41
CA ARG A 106 -7.73 -1.93 -1.04
C ARG A 106 -9.15 -2.02 -1.59
N GLY A 107 -9.41 -1.32 -2.70
CA GLY A 107 -10.58 -1.57 -3.51
C GLY A 107 -10.55 -2.93 -4.20
N THR A 108 -11.58 -3.21 -4.99
CA THR A 108 -11.71 -4.45 -5.78
C THR A 108 -10.52 -4.66 -6.71
N HIS A 109 -10.03 -3.58 -7.32
CA HIS A 109 -8.84 -3.56 -8.18
C HIS A 109 -7.75 -2.70 -7.56
N PHE A 110 -6.49 -3.08 -7.80
CA PHE A 110 -5.33 -2.35 -7.30
C PHE A 110 -4.35 -2.01 -8.42
N MET A 111 -3.98 -0.74 -8.51
CA MET A 111 -3.05 -0.26 -9.50
C MET A 111 -1.81 0.37 -8.88
N LEU A 112 -0.64 -0.10 -9.29
CA LEU A 112 0.64 0.55 -9.04
C LEU A 112 1.03 1.35 -10.28
N LEU A 113 1.04 2.68 -10.20
CA LEU A 113 1.49 3.55 -11.28
C LEU A 113 2.97 3.91 -11.08
N CYS A 114 3.81 3.52 -12.02
CA CYS A 114 5.23 3.84 -11.94
C CYS A 114 5.48 5.33 -12.23
N HIS A 115 6.14 5.99 -11.27
CA HIS A 115 6.57 7.40 -11.36
C HIS A 115 8.09 7.54 -11.19
N GLY A 116 8.84 6.44 -11.38
CA GLY A 116 10.30 6.45 -11.40
C GLY A 116 10.84 7.23 -12.61
N MET A 117 12.13 7.50 -12.61
CA MET A 117 12.83 8.40 -13.54
C MET A 117 12.42 8.20 -15.00
N ALA A 118 12.49 6.97 -15.53
CA ALA A 118 12.16 6.70 -16.94
C ALA A 118 10.68 7.00 -17.23
N CYS A 119 9.77 6.55 -16.36
CA CYS A 119 8.34 6.82 -16.52
C CYS A 119 8.01 8.30 -16.39
N TYR A 120 8.68 9.01 -15.49
CA TYR A 120 8.53 10.45 -15.34
C TYR A 120 8.92 11.21 -16.62
N VAL A 121 10.09 10.93 -17.18
CA VAL A 121 10.56 11.53 -18.44
C VAL A 121 9.64 11.20 -19.60
N MET A 122 9.05 10.01 -19.63
CA MET A 122 8.10 9.55 -20.64
C MET A 122 6.66 10.02 -20.38
N GLY A 123 6.43 10.85 -19.33
CA GLY A 123 5.17 11.56 -19.12
C GLY A 123 4.20 10.89 -18.15
N SER A 124 4.67 10.08 -17.19
CA SER A 124 3.79 9.50 -16.15
C SER A 124 3.08 10.55 -15.30
N GLN A 125 3.62 11.78 -15.22
CA GLN A 125 2.95 12.90 -14.56
C GLN A 125 1.54 13.16 -15.15
N ARG A 126 1.39 13.07 -16.47
CA ARG A 126 0.09 13.22 -17.14
C ARG A 126 -0.89 12.11 -16.78
N LEU A 127 -0.38 10.92 -16.44
CA LEU A 127 -1.21 9.82 -15.99
C LEU A 127 -1.71 10.06 -14.57
N VAL A 128 -0.85 10.61 -13.69
CA VAL A 128 -1.25 11.01 -12.32
C VAL A 128 -2.33 12.08 -12.38
N GLU A 129 -2.10 13.17 -13.13
CA GLU A 129 -3.08 14.24 -13.34
C GLU A 129 -4.41 13.72 -13.90
N ASN A 130 -4.35 12.80 -14.86
CA ASN A 130 -5.57 12.17 -15.40
C ASN A 130 -6.34 11.34 -14.38
N LEU A 131 -5.65 10.69 -13.44
CA LEU A 131 -6.32 9.94 -12.37
C LEU A 131 -7.05 10.87 -11.41
N GLU A 132 -6.47 12.01 -11.08
CA GLU A 132 -7.10 13.04 -10.26
C GLU A 132 -8.30 13.67 -10.99
N ASP A 133 -8.13 14.06 -12.25
CA ASP A 133 -9.14 14.78 -13.03
C ASP A 133 -10.35 13.89 -13.42
N VAL A 134 -10.11 12.64 -13.82
CA VAL A 134 -11.15 11.76 -14.40
C VAL A 134 -11.74 10.81 -13.36
N TRP A 135 -10.92 10.35 -12.42
CA TRP A 135 -11.30 9.33 -11.44
C TRP A 135 -11.44 9.87 -10.01
N GLY A 136 -11.02 11.12 -9.77
CA GLY A 136 -11.03 11.75 -8.46
C GLY A 136 -10.10 11.05 -7.45
N ILE A 137 -9.03 10.39 -7.93
CA ILE A 137 -8.13 9.61 -7.10
C ILE A 137 -6.77 10.29 -7.02
N SER A 138 -6.31 10.57 -5.82
CA SER A 138 -4.92 10.94 -5.52
C SER A 138 -4.09 9.71 -5.17
N ASP A 139 -2.78 9.89 -5.01
CA ASP A 139 -1.86 8.83 -4.57
C ASP A 139 -2.32 8.17 -3.27
N GLY A 140 -2.34 6.86 -3.27
CA GLY A 140 -2.82 6.03 -2.17
C GLY A 140 -4.35 5.96 -2.04
N GLY A 141 -5.10 6.75 -2.82
CA GLY A 141 -6.55 6.84 -2.74
C GLY A 141 -7.29 5.67 -3.39
N THR A 142 -8.58 5.58 -3.04
CA THR A 142 -9.53 4.63 -3.61
C THR A 142 -10.73 5.41 -4.18
N THR A 143 -11.28 4.96 -5.30
CA THR A 143 -12.52 5.54 -5.87
C THR A 143 -13.67 5.49 -4.87
N ALA A 144 -14.61 6.43 -5.00
CA ALA A 144 -15.76 6.53 -4.09
C ALA A 144 -16.67 5.28 -4.11
N ASP A 145 -16.66 4.53 -5.21
CA ASP A 145 -17.37 3.26 -5.37
C ASP A 145 -16.60 2.05 -4.81
N GLY A 146 -15.35 2.25 -4.35
CA GLY A 146 -14.51 1.19 -3.82
C GLY A 146 -13.91 0.27 -4.88
N GLU A 147 -14.07 0.56 -6.17
CA GLU A 147 -13.65 -0.35 -7.24
C GLU A 147 -12.14 -0.30 -7.51
N LEU A 148 -11.50 0.86 -7.44
CA LEU A 148 -10.09 1.01 -7.79
C LEU A 148 -9.32 1.74 -6.70
N THR A 149 -8.22 1.13 -6.24
CA THR A 149 -7.18 1.80 -5.45
C THR A 149 -5.96 2.05 -6.31
N VAL A 150 -5.39 3.24 -6.23
CA VAL A 150 -4.17 3.62 -6.95
C VAL A 150 -3.06 3.96 -5.97
N GLN A 151 -1.87 3.49 -6.25
CA GLN A 151 -0.65 3.89 -5.54
C GLN A 151 0.40 4.33 -6.56
N VAL A 152 0.91 5.55 -6.40
CA VAL A 152 2.00 6.07 -7.22
C VAL A 152 3.34 5.64 -6.64
N VAL A 153 4.11 4.88 -7.42
CA VAL A 153 5.40 4.35 -6.99
C VAL A 153 6.52 5.24 -7.51
N ASN A 154 7.16 5.99 -6.62
CA ASN A 154 8.33 6.82 -6.95
C ASN A 154 9.60 6.00 -7.19
N GLY A 155 9.53 4.68 -6.99
CA GLY A 155 10.54 3.71 -7.37
C GLY A 155 10.37 3.22 -8.81
N CYS A 156 10.93 2.03 -9.11
CA CYS A 156 10.86 1.43 -10.44
C CYS A 156 10.15 0.06 -10.38
N LEU A 157 9.18 -0.17 -11.26
CA LEU A 157 8.51 -1.46 -11.42
C LEU A 157 9.27 -2.46 -12.33
N GLY A 158 10.46 -2.07 -12.85
CA GLY A 158 11.37 -2.98 -13.54
C GLY A 158 11.21 -3.08 -15.06
N VAL A 159 10.23 -2.42 -15.69
CA VAL A 159 9.91 -2.52 -17.14
C VAL A 159 10.11 -1.16 -17.83
N CYS A 160 11.29 -0.55 -17.64
CA CYS A 160 11.57 0.83 -18.07
C CYS A 160 11.67 1.00 -19.59
N ASP A 161 11.95 -0.06 -20.33
CA ASP A 161 12.03 -0.09 -21.80
C ASP A 161 10.69 0.22 -22.48
N ARG A 162 9.59 0.10 -21.73
CA ARG A 162 8.24 0.33 -22.20
C ARG A 162 7.47 1.39 -21.41
N ALA A 163 8.22 2.33 -20.84
CA ALA A 163 7.66 3.44 -20.07
C ALA A 163 6.75 4.36 -20.93
N PRO A 164 5.71 4.98 -20.34
CA PRO A 164 5.22 4.83 -18.96
C PRO A 164 4.46 3.53 -18.73
N ILE A 165 4.56 2.97 -17.52
CA ILE A 165 3.94 1.69 -17.17
C ILE A 165 3.10 1.79 -15.90
N CYS A 166 2.11 0.92 -15.77
CA CYS A 166 1.49 0.57 -14.49
C CYS A 166 1.33 -0.94 -14.36
N LYS A 167 1.11 -1.40 -13.13
CA LYS A 167 0.66 -2.75 -12.84
C LYS A 167 -0.76 -2.65 -12.33
N LEU A 168 -1.73 -3.22 -13.06
CA LEU A 168 -3.13 -3.29 -12.67
C LEU A 168 -3.46 -4.73 -12.30
N ASP A 169 -3.70 -4.97 -11.03
CA ASP A 169 -3.77 -6.30 -10.42
C ASP A 169 -2.49 -7.11 -10.69
N ALA A 170 -2.55 -8.15 -11.53
CA ALA A 170 -1.37 -8.93 -11.92
C ALA A 170 -0.73 -8.48 -13.25
N ASP A 171 -1.42 -7.65 -14.04
CA ASP A 171 -1.01 -7.33 -15.42
C ASP A 171 -0.18 -6.05 -15.50
N PHE A 172 0.96 -6.12 -16.20
CA PHE A 172 1.73 -4.94 -16.57
C PHE A 172 1.16 -4.32 -17.87
N LEU A 173 0.83 -3.04 -17.78
CA LEU A 173 0.40 -2.22 -18.90
C LEU A 173 1.50 -1.23 -19.25
N SER A 174 1.81 -1.11 -20.53
CA SER A 174 2.98 -0.36 -21.02
C SER A 174 2.62 0.63 -22.12
N ASP A 175 3.56 1.52 -22.43
CA ASP A 175 3.38 2.56 -23.46
C ASP A 175 2.09 3.36 -23.25
N LEU A 176 1.86 3.73 -21.98
CA LEU A 176 0.60 4.29 -21.53
C LEU A 176 0.43 5.75 -21.98
N THR A 177 -0.79 6.07 -22.40
CA THR A 177 -1.32 7.43 -22.50
C THR A 177 -2.54 7.54 -21.58
N PRO A 178 -3.00 8.75 -21.22
CA PRO A 178 -4.23 8.92 -20.43
C PRO A 178 -5.43 8.14 -20.99
N GLU A 179 -5.59 8.12 -22.30
CA GLU A 179 -6.69 7.43 -22.98
C GLU A 179 -6.58 5.90 -22.82
N LYS A 180 -5.37 5.36 -23.05
CA LYS A 180 -5.12 3.92 -22.87
C LYS A 180 -5.33 3.48 -21.43
N LEU A 181 -4.88 4.30 -20.46
CA LEU A 181 -5.06 4.06 -19.05
C LEU A 181 -6.55 4.00 -18.69
N ASN A 182 -7.33 4.99 -19.12
CA ASN A 182 -8.77 5.04 -18.86
C ASN A 182 -9.52 3.85 -19.48
N VAL A 183 -9.15 3.44 -20.69
CA VAL A 183 -9.74 2.25 -21.35
C VAL A 183 -9.40 0.99 -20.55
N ALA A 184 -8.16 0.83 -20.13
CA ALA A 184 -7.72 -0.33 -19.38
C ALA A 184 -8.44 -0.45 -18.02
N ILE A 185 -8.56 0.64 -17.27
CA ILE A 185 -9.28 0.67 -15.98
C ILE A 185 -10.74 0.28 -16.20
N ARG A 186 -11.44 0.94 -17.13
CA ARG A 186 -12.87 0.65 -17.41
C ARG A 186 -13.08 -0.80 -17.86
N SER A 187 -12.18 -1.32 -18.70
CA SER A 187 -12.26 -2.70 -19.16
C SER A 187 -12.05 -3.70 -18.02
N ARG A 188 -11.16 -3.39 -17.07
CA ARG A 188 -10.90 -4.24 -15.91
C ARG A 188 -12.10 -4.26 -14.97
N ILE A 189 -12.66 -3.12 -14.62
CA ILE A 189 -13.85 -3.01 -13.79
C ILE A 189 -15.05 -3.72 -14.45
N ALA A 190 -15.24 -3.54 -15.76
CA ALA A 190 -16.32 -4.20 -16.50
C ALA A 190 -16.16 -5.72 -16.61
N ALA A 191 -14.94 -6.23 -16.63
CA ALA A 191 -14.66 -7.66 -16.66
C ALA A 191 -14.98 -8.37 -15.34
N GLY A 192 -15.05 -7.62 -14.24
CA GLY A 192 -15.21 -8.18 -12.89
C GLY A 192 -13.97 -8.93 -12.40
N GLY A 193 -14.11 -9.58 -11.26
CA GLY A 193 -12.99 -10.20 -10.56
C GLY A 193 -12.32 -9.23 -9.59
N SER A 194 -11.22 -9.64 -8.99
CA SER A 194 -10.50 -8.82 -8.03
C SER A 194 -8.99 -9.04 -8.14
N TRP A 195 -8.21 -8.15 -7.53
CA TRP A 195 -6.75 -8.34 -7.41
C TRP A 195 -6.40 -9.64 -6.68
N ARG A 196 -7.28 -10.15 -5.79
CA ARG A 196 -7.10 -11.43 -5.06
C ARG A 196 -7.11 -12.62 -6.01
N ASP A 197 -8.01 -12.64 -6.99
CA ASP A 197 -8.13 -13.72 -7.97
C ASP A 197 -6.86 -13.81 -8.84
N ALA A 198 -6.20 -12.68 -9.05
CA ALA A 198 -4.97 -12.59 -9.82
C ALA A 198 -3.73 -13.08 -9.06
N HIS A 199 -3.71 -12.93 -7.73
CA HIS A 199 -2.56 -13.32 -6.90
C HIS A 199 -2.67 -14.74 -6.33
N HIS A 200 -3.90 -15.24 -6.15
CA HIS A 200 -4.19 -16.60 -5.73
C HIS A 200 -5.12 -17.25 -6.75
N PRO A 201 -4.63 -17.64 -7.93
CA PRO A 201 -5.45 -18.36 -8.89
C PRO A 201 -5.95 -19.62 -8.20
N VAL A 202 -7.26 -19.67 -7.91
CA VAL A 202 -7.91 -20.90 -7.40
C VAL A 202 -7.61 -21.98 -8.42
N PRO A 203 -6.93 -23.10 -8.04
CA PRO A 203 -6.63 -24.14 -9.00
C PRO A 203 -7.94 -24.63 -9.61
N ALA A 204 -8.00 -24.62 -10.94
CA ALA A 204 -9.16 -25.07 -11.68
C ALA A 204 -9.49 -26.52 -11.25
N GLY A 205 -10.47 -26.69 -10.37
CA GLY A 205 -10.86 -28.02 -9.85
C GLY A 205 -11.32 -28.07 -8.40
N SER A 206 -11.23 -27.01 -7.62
CA SER A 206 -11.82 -26.98 -6.28
C SER A 206 -13.32 -26.62 -6.34
N ASN A 207 -14.14 -27.55 -6.81
CA ASN A 207 -15.56 -27.54 -6.51
C ASN A 207 -15.71 -27.74 -4.99
N HIS A 208 -15.95 -26.67 -4.25
CA HIS A 208 -16.53 -26.73 -2.93
C HIS A 208 -18.05 -26.92 -3.07
N ASP A 209 -18.44 -28.11 -3.55
CA ASP A 209 -19.70 -28.72 -3.17
C ASP A 209 -19.45 -29.45 -1.83
N ARG A 210 -19.80 -28.79 -0.73
CA ARG A 210 -20.48 -29.37 0.45
C ARG A 210 -20.70 -28.33 1.53
#